data_27df3e430c2d11c047a16825b249cec1
#
_entry.id   27df3e430c2d11c047a16825b249cec1
#
_cell.length_a   1.000
_cell.length_b   1.000
_cell.length_c   1.000
_cell.angle_alpha   90.00
_cell.angle_beta   90.00
_cell.angle_gamma   90.00
#
_symmetry.space_group_name_H-M   'P 1'
#
loop_
_entity.id
_entity.type
_entity.pdbx_description
1 polymer ?
#
loop_
_entity_poly.entity_id
_entity_poly.type
_entity_poly.pdbx_seq_one_letter_code
_entity_poly.pdbx_strand_id
1 'polypeptide(L)'
;MIERIKIDVVQNTAPWENWRDDFYLRFASEASTVMSVNPYTTAGDLWQIKQGLKTVTKTPAMEHGSNTEPVARAKVSKDLNVELEPQCWQYGAYGASLDAITADGSIKVEIKCPFSENSSIWKKAQKDKIEPYVFWQLVHQQYVRPTTKTYLFVYYDDAKYKLIDATNLITQDHIKELLDAWDDFYKNPPLIERDDEVIKTLVMQHRDILAQEALIKTKKAELEKAIAAECQTDTIAFGSKIVTQSRKGAIDYKSIKELEPLNLEAYRKPGTSFQVIKHPREGLA
;
A
#
# COMPACT_ATOMS: atom_id res chain seq x y z
N MET A 1 6.02 -27.09 8.77
CA MET A 1 5.40 -26.59 7.52
C MET A 1 4.15 -25.81 7.91
N ILE A 2 3.91 -24.66 7.27
CA ILE A 2 2.66 -23.92 7.47
C ILE A 2 1.56 -24.66 6.72
N GLU A 3 0.44 -24.91 7.38
CA GLU A 3 -0.71 -25.62 6.79
C GLU A 3 -1.74 -24.62 6.24
N ARG A 4 -2.50 -25.06 5.24
CA ARG A 4 -3.67 -24.34 4.73
C ARG A 4 -4.87 -24.71 5.59
N ILE A 5 -5.49 -23.71 6.21
CA ILE A 5 -6.57 -23.93 7.19
C ILE A 5 -7.88 -23.37 6.61
N LYS A 6 -8.93 -24.19 6.63
CA LYS A 6 -10.28 -23.70 6.38
C LYS A 6 -10.75 -22.94 7.62
N ILE A 7 -11.19 -21.72 7.44
CA ILE A 7 -11.72 -20.86 8.51
C ILE A 7 -13.24 -21.06 8.57
N ASP A 8 -13.71 -21.47 9.72
CA ASP A 8 -15.14 -21.75 9.94
C ASP A 8 -15.90 -20.45 10.27
N VAL A 9 -16.07 -19.62 9.25
CA VAL A 9 -16.86 -18.38 9.32
C VAL A 9 -17.73 -18.25 8.09
N VAL A 10 -18.93 -17.72 8.29
CA VAL A 10 -19.86 -17.42 7.20
C VAL A 10 -19.57 -16.02 6.67
N GLN A 11 -19.39 -15.90 5.37
CA GLN A 11 -19.10 -14.60 4.72
C GLN A 11 -20.22 -13.58 4.98
N ASN A 12 -19.85 -12.31 5.08
CA ASN A 12 -20.75 -11.19 5.39
C ASN A 12 -21.40 -11.25 6.79
N THR A 13 -20.76 -11.91 7.76
CA THR A 13 -21.16 -11.91 9.18
C THR A 13 -20.10 -11.25 10.04
N ALA A 14 -20.45 -10.84 11.27
CA ALA A 14 -19.50 -10.21 12.19
C ALA A 14 -18.25 -11.08 12.48
N PRO A 15 -18.30 -12.41 12.66
CA PRO A 15 -17.09 -13.24 12.78
C PRO A 15 -16.19 -13.17 11.55
N TRP A 16 -16.75 -13.10 10.35
CA TRP A 16 -16.00 -12.96 9.13
C TRP A 16 -15.37 -11.55 9.00
N GLU A 17 -16.08 -10.49 9.38
CA GLU A 17 -15.57 -9.14 9.42
C GLU A 17 -14.39 -9.04 10.41
N ASN A 18 -14.55 -9.56 11.63
CA ASN A 18 -13.48 -9.60 12.63
C ASN A 18 -12.22 -10.34 12.15
N TRP A 19 -12.38 -11.45 11.42
CA TRP A 19 -11.24 -12.15 10.82
C TRP A 19 -10.55 -11.30 9.75
N ARG A 20 -11.30 -10.54 8.99
CA ARG A 20 -10.76 -9.65 7.94
C ARG A 20 -10.13 -8.37 8.48
N ASP A 21 -10.49 -7.95 9.69
CA ASP A 21 -9.97 -6.73 10.31
C ASP A 21 -8.58 -6.94 10.94
N ASP A 22 -8.03 -8.16 10.92
CA ASP A 22 -6.67 -8.41 11.40
C ASP A 22 -5.66 -7.66 10.52
N PHE A 23 -4.92 -6.75 11.17
CA PHE A 23 -3.93 -5.90 10.51
C PHE A 23 -2.88 -6.69 9.72
N TYR A 24 -2.43 -7.82 10.26
CA TYR A 24 -1.36 -8.61 9.66
C TYR A 24 -1.84 -9.58 8.59
N LEU A 25 -3.13 -9.85 8.50
CA LEU A 25 -3.68 -10.70 7.45
C LEU A 25 -3.77 -9.93 6.12
N ARG A 26 -3.47 -10.61 5.05
CA ARG A 26 -3.39 -10.13 3.66
C ARG A 26 -4.50 -10.81 2.88
N PHE A 27 -5.50 -10.06 2.45
CA PHE A 27 -6.67 -10.66 1.81
C PHE A 27 -6.66 -10.58 0.29
N ALA A 28 -7.25 -11.59 -0.35
CA ALA A 28 -7.30 -11.68 -1.81
C ALA A 28 -7.98 -10.47 -2.47
N SER A 29 -9.01 -9.90 -1.85
CA SER A 29 -9.70 -8.69 -2.34
C SER A 29 -8.85 -7.42 -2.28
N GLU A 30 -7.75 -7.42 -1.51
CA GLU A 30 -6.83 -6.30 -1.34
C GLU A 30 -5.62 -6.43 -2.28
N ALA A 31 -5.40 -7.61 -2.88
CA ALA A 31 -4.25 -7.92 -3.73
C ALA A 31 -4.06 -6.88 -4.85
N SER A 32 -5.15 -6.48 -5.49
CA SER A 32 -5.09 -5.48 -6.57
C SER A 32 -4.60 -4.10 -6.10
N THR A 33 -4.83 -3.76 -4.82
CA THR A 33 -4.38 -2.49 -4.25
C THR A 33 -2.87 -2.48 -4.03
N VAL A 34 -2.30 -3.56 -3.48
CA VAL A 34 -0.85 -3.65 -3.32
C VAL A 34 -0.12 -3.78 -4.65
N MET A 35 -0.79 -4.35 -5.66
CA MET A 35 -0.30 -4.40 -7.05
C MET A 35 -0.52 -3.08 -7.83
N SER A 36 -1.04 -2.03 -7.18
CA SER A 36 -1.28 -0.71 -7.79
C SER A 36 -2.19 -0.71 -9.02
N VAL A 37 -3.09 -1.68 -9.13
CA VAL A 37 -4.05 -1.80 -10.24
C VAL A 37 -5.51 -1.69 -9.81
N ASN A 38 -5.76 -1.43 -8.52
CA ASN A 38 -7.11 -1.21 -8.01
C ASN A 38 -7.60 0.20 -8.39
N PRO A 39 -8.72 0.34 -9.15
CA PRO A 39 -9.20 1.66 -9.55
C PRO A 39 -9.98 2.39 -8.44
N TYR A 40 -10.25 1.74 -7.30
CA TYR A 40 -11.14 2.25 -6.26
C TYR A 40 -10.43 2.56 -4.94
N THR A 41 -9.28 1.93 -4.69
CA THR A 41 -8.58 2.02 -3.40
C THR A 41 -7.09 2.15 -3.64
N THR A 42 -6.46 3.18 -3.08
CA THR A 42 -5.01 3.36 -3.13
C THR A 42 -4.31 2.55 -2.03
N ALA A 43 -3.00 2.35 -2.16
CA ALA A 43 -2.20 1.71 -1.12
C ALA A 43 -2.26 2.49 0.22
N GLY A 44 -2.29 3.82 0.16
CA GLY A 44 -2.47 4.69 1.34
C GLY A 44 -3.83 4.50 2.01
N ASP A 45 -4.92 4.38 1.22
CA ASP A 45 -6.26 4.08 1.74
C ASP A 45 -6.29 2.71 2.42
N LEU A 46 -5.74 1.68 1.76
CA LEU A 46 -5.69 0.33 2.33
C LEU A 46 -4.91 0.32 3.65
N TRP A 47 -3.79 1.05 3.71
CA TRP A 47 -3.00 1.15 4.93
C TRP A 47 -3.80 1.78 6.07
N GLN A 48 -4.55 2.87 5.80
CA GLN A 48 -5.43 3.50 6.78
C GLN A 48 -6.58 2.58 7.22
N ILE A 49 -7.18 1.83 6.29
CA ILE A 49 -8.23 0.85 6.58
C ILE A 49 -7.69 -0.23 7.52
N LYS A 50 -6.53 -0.79 7.23
CA LYS A 50 -5.90 -1.82 8.10
C LYS A 50 -5.54 -1.30 9.49
N GLN A 51 -5.25 -0.02 9.63
CA GLN A 51 -5.01 0.62 10.92
C GLN A 51 -6.29 1.04 11.66
N GLY A 52 -7.48 0.80 11.10
CA GLY A 52 -8.74 1.27 11.65
C GLY A 52 -8.94 2.80 11.59
N LEU A 53 -8.11 3.51 10.81
CA LEU A 53 -8.19 4.97 10.64
C LEU A 53 -9.20 5.38 9.55
N LYS A 54 -9.57 4.44 8.70
CA LYS A 54 -10.55 4.65 7.63
C LYS A 54 -11.48 3.45 7.53
N THR A 55 -12.76 3.68 7.30
CA THR A 55 -13.77 2.64 7.09
C THR A 55 -14.20 2.58 5.64
N VAL A 56 -14.54 1.37 5.18
CA VAL A 56 -15.11 1.17 3.83
C VAL A 56 -16.62 1.36 3.90
N THR A 57 -17.13 2.34 3.18
CA THR A 57 -18.58 2.53 3.04
C THR A 57 -19.12 1.61 1.94
N LYS A 58 -20.12 0.79 2.27
CA LYS A 58 -20.78 -0.06 1.26
C LYS A 58 -21.47 0.82 0.21
N THR A 59 -21.16 0.57 -1.05
CA THR A 59 -21.81 1.24 -2.18
C THR A 59 -22.99 0.42 -2.70
N PRO A 60 -23.94 1.02 -3.43
CA PRO A 60 -25.05 0.27 -4.07
C PRO A 60 -24.56 -0.86 -4.98
N ALA A 61 -23.42 -0.68 -5.64
CA ALA A 61 -22.81 -1.73 -6.48
C ALA A 61 -22.29 -2.91 -5.64
N MET A 62 -21.70 -2.64 -4.47
CA MET A 62 -21.26 -3.71 -3.54
C MET A 62 -22.45 -4.47 -2.95
N GLU A 63 -23.50 -3.76 -2.59
CA GLU A 63 -24.74 -4.37 -2.08
C GLU A 63 -25.42 -5.23 -3.16
N HIS A 64 -25.53 -4.73 -4.39
CA HIS A 64 -26.00 -5.50 -5.53
C HIS A 64 -25.18 -6.78 -5.74
N GLY A 65 -23.84 -6.67 -5.71
CA GLY A 65 -22.94 -7.82 -5.83
C GLY A 65 -23.23 -8.89 -4.79
N SER A 66 -23.27 -8.50 -3.52
CA SER A 66 -23.53 -9.43 -2.41
C SER A 66 -24.91 -10.10 -2.49
N ASN A 67 -25.93 -9.37 -2.93
CA ASN A 67 -27.31 -9.91 -3.05
C ASN A 67 -27.46 -10.84 -4.26
N THR A 68 -26.71 -10.61 -5.33
CA THR A 68 -26.81 -11.37 -6.59
C THR A 68 -25.88 -12.60 -6.60
N GLU A 69 -24.80 -12.60 -5.85
CA GLU A 69 -23.79 -13.66 -5.83
C GLU A 69 -24.37 -15.07 -5.56
N PRO A 70 -25.32 -15.31 -4.61
CA PRO A 70 -25.90 -16.64 -4.41
C PRO A 70 -26.63 -17.16 -5.66
N VAL A 71 -27.33 -16.30 -6.39
CA VAL A 71 -28.03 -16.66 -7.64
C VAL A 71 -27.02 -17.01 -8.73
N ALA A 72 -25.98 -16.21 -8.87
CA ALA A 72 -24.89 -16.45 -9.81
C ALA A 72 -24.15 -17.76 -9.48
N ARG A 73 -23.93 -18.06 -8.19
CA ARG A 73 -23.31 -19.32 -7.75
C ARG A 73 -24.16 -20.53 -8.12
N ALA A 74 -25.46 -20.49 -7.89
CA ALA A 74 -26.37 -21.54 -8.30
C ALA A 74 -26.38 -21.75 -9.83
N LYS A 75 -26.32 -20.66 -10.60
CA LYS A 75 -26.26 -20.72 -12.07
C LYS A 75 -24.96 -21.39 -12.53
N VAL A 76 -23.79 -20.98 -12.04
CA VAL A 76 -22.52 -21.57 -12.48
C VAL A 76 -22.33 -23.00 -11.96
N SER A 77 -22.85 -23.35 -10.79
CA SER A 77 -22.92 -24.73 -10.29
C SER A 77 -23.62 -25.64 -11.30
N LYS A 78 -24.80 -25.19 -11.76
CA LYS A 78 -25.58 -25.93 -12.75
C LYS A 78 -24.83 -26.04 -14.10
N ASP A 79 -24.24 -24.96 -14.57
CA ASP A 79 -23.55 -24.93 -15.87
C ASP A 79 -22.29 -25.83 -15.88
N LEU A 80 -21.57 -25.91 -14.74
CA LEU A 80 -20.42 -26.79 -14.57
C LEU A 80 -20.80 -28.21 -14.13
N ASN A 81 -22.07 -28.45 -13.77
CA ASN A 81 -22.57 -29.69 -13.22
C ASN A 81 -21.76 -30.17 -11.99
N VAL A 82 -21.49 -29.25 -11.07
CA VAL A 82 -20.80 -29.51 -9.80
C VAL A 82 -21.46 -28.72 -8.67
N GLU A 83 -21.31 -29.22 -7.43
CA GLU A 83 -21.74 -28.48 -6.25
C GLU A 83 -20.64 -27.48 -5.83
N LEU A 84 -21.01 -26.22 -5.65
CA LEU A 84 -20.13 -25.13 -5.31
C LEU A 84 -20.62 -24.41 -4.04
N GLU A 85 -19.72 -24.23 -3.07
CA GLU A 85 -20.00 -23.55 -1.80
C GLU A 85 -19.01 -22.42 -1.55
N PRO A 86 -19.43 -21.34 -0.83
CA PRO A 86 -18.50 -20.33 -0.36
C PRO A 86 -17.62 -20.89 0.76
N GLN A 87 -16.35 -20.58 0.76
CA GLN A 87 -15.42 -21.00 1.82
C GLN A 87 -14.41 -19.91 2.13
N CYS A 88 -13.94 -19.88 3.39
CA CYS A 88 -12.84 -19.02 3.82
C CYS A 88 -11.60 -19.87 4.11
N TRP A 89 -10.44 -19.41 3.65
CA TRP A 89 -9.17 -20.13 3.79
C TRP A 89 -8.06 -19.20 4.23
N GLN A 90 -7.10 -19.75 4.98
CA GLN A 90 -5.89 -19.04 5.39
C GLN A 90 -4.66 -19.92 5.17
N TYR A 91 -3.58 -19.28 4.70
CA TYR A 91 -2.26 -19.87 4.58
C TYR A 91 -1.20 -18.89 5.13
N GLY A 92 -0.72 -19.17 6.34
CA GLY A 92 0.12 -18.22 7.07
C GLY A 92 -0.58 -16.88 7.29
N ALA A 93 0.01 -15.80 6.83
CA ALA A 93 -0.57 -14.45 6.90
C ALA A 93 -1.53 -14.12 5.74
N TYR A 94 -1.85 -15.06 4.86
CA TYR A 94 -2.67 -14.80 3.67
C TYR A 94 -4.05 -15.42 3.81
N GLY A 95 -5.10 -14.62 3.65
CA GLY A 95 -6.50 -15.01 3.75
C GLY A 95 -7.22 -14.87 2.40
N ALA A 96 -8.19 -15.73 2.17
CA ALA A 96 -9.08 -15.65 1.01
C ALA A 96 -10.51 -16.09 1.37
N SER A 97 -11.47 -15.24 1.06
CA SER A 97 -12.88 -15.64 0.95
C SER A 97 -13.11 -16.05 -0.50
N LEU A 98 -13.49 -17.29 -0.72
CA LEU A 98 -13.77 -17.85 -2.04
C LEU A 98 -15.28 -17.84 -2.25
N ASP A 99 -15.75 -17.26 -3.34
CA ASP A 99 -17.18 -17.16 -3.62
C ASP A 99 -17.79 -18.53 -3.90
N ALA A 100 -17.02 -19.43 -4.54
CA ALA A 100 -17.47 -20.74 -4.93
C ALA A 100 -16.30 -21.72 -5.09
N ILE A 101 -16.36 -22.89 -4.41
CA ILE A 101 -15.36 -23.96 -4.54
C ILE A 101 -16.03 -25.30 -4.34
N THR A 102 -15.58 -26.34 -5.05
CA THR A 102 -16.03 -27.73 -4.85
C THR A 102 -15.53 -28.30 -3.51
N ALA A 103 -16.27 -29.27 -2.95
CA ALA A 103 -15.91 -29.91 -1.68
C ALA A 103 -14.52 -30.55 -1.71
N ASP A 104 -14.12 -31.15 -2.83
CA ASP A 104 -12.78 -31.72 -3.04
C ASP A 104 -11.69 -30.67 -3.29
N GLY A 105 -12.09 -29.40 -3.48
CA GLY A 105 -11.18 -28.31 -3.78
C GLY A 105 -10.56 -28.34 -5.17
N SER A 106 -11.14 -29.08 -6.11
CA SER A 106 -10.62 -29.20 -7.48
C SER A 106 -10.97 -28.00 -8.36
N ILE A 107 -12.16 -27.41 -8.17
CA ILE A 107 -12.68 -26.30 -8.96
C ILE A 107 -12.98 -25.10 -8.07
N LYS A 108 -12.50 -23.93 -8.45
CA LYS A 108 -12.79 -22.65 -7.82
C LYS A 108 -13.36 -21.68 -8.85
N VAL A 109 -14.37 -20.91 -8.43
CA VAL A 109 -14.98 -19.86 -9.25
C VAL A 109 -15.04 -18.57 -8.46
N GLU A 110 -14.42 -17.52 -8.98
CA GLU A 110 -14.63 -16.15 -8.52
C GLU A 110 -15.86 -15.59 -9.23
N ILE A 111 -16.76 -14.96 -8.50
CA ILE A 111 -18.03 -14.46 -9.02
C ILE A 111 -18.02 -12.94 -8.99
N LYS A 112 -18.37 -12.31 -10.11
CA LYS A 112 -18.56 -10.88 -10.21
C LYS A 112 -19.93 -10.57 -10.78
N CYS A 113 -20.73 -9.81 -10.04
CA CYS A 113 -22.08 -9.38 -10.43
C CYS A 113 -22.08 -7.86 -10.71
N PRO A 114 -21.79 -7.44 -11.94
CA PRO A 114 -21.73 -6.02 -12.28
C PRO A 114 -23.11 -5.36 -12.14
N PHE A 115 -23.13 -4.17 -11.52
CA PHE A 115 -24.35 -3.38 -11.36
C PHE A 115 -24.86 -2.78 -12.68
N SER A 116 -24.00 -2.67 -13.69
CA SER A 116 -24.33 -2.07 -15.00
C SER A 116 -23.59 -2.78 -16.12
N GLU A 117 -24.27 -2.95 -17.28
CA GLU A 117 -23.65 -3.41 -18.53
C GLU A 117 -22.54 -2.47 -19.04
N ASN A 118 -22.53 -1.22 -18.57
CA ASN A 118 -21.47 -0.27 -18.87
C ASN A 118 -20.21 -0.43 -18.04
N SER A 119 -20.22 -1.30 -17.01
CA SER A 119 -19.05 -1.56 -16.19
C SER A 119 -17.87 -2.11 -16.99
N SER A 120 -16.64 -1.77 -16.58
CA SER A 120 -15.43 -2.24 -17.25
C SER A 120 -15.30 -3.76 -17.20
N ILE A 121 -15.70 -4.36 -16.07
CA ILE A 121 -15.66 -5.82 -15.89
C ILE A 121 -16.56 -6.56 -16.88
N TRP A 122 -17.79 -6.07 -17.11
CA TRP A 122 -18.69 -6.65 -18.10
C TRP A 122 -18.14 -6.50 -19.51
N LYS A 123 -17.69 -5.30 -19.88
CA LYS A 123 -17.12 -5.03 -21.20
C LYS A 123 -15.87 -5.85 -21.52
N LYS A 124 -15.04 -6.16 -20.52
CA LYS A 124 -13.88 -7.04 -20.69
C LYS A 124 -14.29 -8.50 -20.76
N ALA A 125 -15.21 -8.93 -19.92
CA ALA A 125 -15.71 -10.30 -19.91
C ALA A 125 -16.34 -10.69 -21.26
N GLN A 126 -17.06 -9.77 -21.91
CA GLN A 126 -17.58 -9.99 -23.27
C GLN A 126 -16.50 -10.29 -24.31
N LYS A 127 -15.26 -9.89 -24.06
CA LYS A 127 -14.08 -10.14 -24.93
C LYS A 127 -13.20 -11.26 -24.38
N ASP A 128 -13.73 -12.06 -23.45
CA ASP A 128 -13.03 -13.11 -22.73
C ASP A 128 -11.72 -12.64 -22.06
N LYS A 129 -11.74 -11.38 -21.57
CA LYS A 129 -10.63 -10.75 -20.85
C LYS A 129 -10.97 -10.53 -19.38
N ILE A 130 -9.97 -10.70 -18.53
CA ILE A 130 -10.07 -10.45 -17.08
C ILE A 130 -9.58 -9.03 -16.76
N GLU A 131 -10.31 -8.33 -15.90
CA GLU A 131 -9.85 -7.05 -15.36
C GLU A 131 -8.60 -7.25 -14.51
N PRO A 132 -7.56 -6.40 -14.59
CA PRO A 132 -6.33 -6.57 -13.81
C PRO A 132 -6.57 -6.69 -12.31
N TYR A 133 -7.51 -5.91 -11.76
CA TYR A 133 -7.80 -5.97 -10.33
C TYR A 133 -8.47 -7.29 -9.91
N VAL A 134 -9.23 -7.94 -10.79
CA VAL A 134 -9.79 -9.29 -10.57
C VAL A 134 -8.72 -10.35 -10.75
N PHE A 135 -7.84 -10.19 -11.73
CA PHE A 135 -6.75 -11.13 -11.98
C PHE A 135 -5.86 -11.32 -10.73
N TRP A 136 -5.44 -10.24 -10.10
CA TRP A 136 -4.60 -10.31 -8.90
C TRP A 136 -5.33 -10.89 -7.69
N GLN A 137 -6.65 -10.74 -7.60
CA GLN A 137 -7.46 -11.44 -6.62
C GLN A 137 -7.42 -12.96 -6.85
N LEU A 138 -7.55 -13.41 -8.10
CA LEU A 138 -7.43 -14.82 -8.47
C LEU A 138 -6.03 -15.40 -8.19
N VAL A 139 -4.97 -14.65 -8.47
CA VAL A 139 -3.58 -15.03 -8.14
C VAL A 139 -3.43 -15.26 -6.64
N HIS A 140 -3.92 -14.35 -5.83
CA HIS A 140 -3.87 -14.47 -4.37
C HIS A 140 -4.66 -15.68 -3.86
N GLN A 141 -5.88 -15.87 -4.36
CA GLN A 141 -6.69 -17.03 -4.02
C GLN A 141 -5.99 -18.34 -4.41
N GLN A 142 -5.29 -18.38 -5.55
CA GLN A 142 -4.55 -19.56 -5.98
C GLN A 142 -3.36 -19.86 -5.06
N TYR A 143 -2.72 -18.84 -4.50
CA TYR A 143 -1.68 -19.02 -3.49
C TYR A 143 -2.24 -19.57 -2.17
N VAL A 144 -3.35 -19.02 -1.68
CA VAL A 144 -3.98 -19.44 -0.42
C VAL A 144 -4.58 -20.83 -0.53
N ARG A 145 -5.37 -21.08 -1.57
CA ARG A 145 -6.05 -22.37 -1.82
C ARG A 145 -5.86 -22.77 -3.30
N PRO A 146 -4.80 -23.51 -3.63
CA PRO A 146 -4.59 -24.03 -4.97
C PRO A 146 -5.72 -24.94 -5.42
N THR A 147 -6.11 -24.83 -6.69
CA THR A 147 -7.12 -25.66 -7.33
C THR A 147 -6.62 -26.09 -8.71
N THR A 148 -7.15 -27.20 -9.25
CA THR A 148 -6.79 -27.66 -10.60
C THR A 148 -7.49 -26.85 -11.69
N LYS A 149 -8.64 -26.26 -11.36
CA LYS A 149 -9.40 -25.37 -12.23
C LYS A 149 -9.78 -24.10 -11.50
N THR A 150 -9.57 -22.97 -12.16
CA THR A 150 -9.92 -21.64 -11.65
C THR A 150 -10.69 -20.89 -12.73
N TYR A 151 -11.88 -20.44 -12.39
CA TYR A 151 -12.74 -19.68 -13.29
C TYR A 151 -13.07 -18.29 -12.74
N LEU A 152 -13.29 -17.35 -13.64
CA LEU A 152 -14.02 -16.12 -13.37
C LEU A 152 -15.42 -16.23 -13.98
N PHE A 153 -16.45 -16.06 -13.18
CA PHE A 153 -17.83 -15.99 -13.61
C PHE A 153 -18.35 -14.58 -13.46
N VAL A 154 -18.64 -13.93 -14.59
CA VAL A 154 -19.23 -12.59 -14.62
C VAL A 154 -20.71 -12.75 -14.99
N TYR A 155 -21.57 -12.46 -14.02
CA TYR A 155 -23.00 -12.69 -14.12
C TYR A 155 -23.76 -11.35 -14.01
N TYR A 156 -24.45 -10.98 -15.06
CA TYR A 156 -25.35 -9.82 -15.08
C TYR A 156 -26.80 -10.25 -14.85
N ASP A 157 -27.29 -11.24 -15.62
CA ASP A 157 -28.56 -11.93 -15.45
C ASP A 157 -28.49 -13.34 -16.11
N ASP A 158 -29.59 -14.09 -16.07
CA ASP A 158 -29.66 -15.45 -16.60
C ASP A 158 -29.42 -15.56 -18.11
N ALA A 159 -29.59 -14.49 -18.85
CA ALA A 159 -29.35 -14.42 -20.29
C ALA A 159 -27.97 -13.82 -20.62
N LYS A 160 -27.35 -13.10 -19.67
CA LYS A 160 -26.12 -12.35 -19.87
C LYS A 160 -25.09 -12.69 -18.81
N TYR A 161 -24.26 -13.63 -19.10
CA TYR A 161 -23.14 -14.06 -18.25
C TYR A 161 -21.96 -14.54 -19.10
N LYS A 162 -20.80 -14.61 -18.46
CA LYS A 162 -19.56 -15.14 -19.05
C LYS A 162 -18.82 -15.99 -18.04
N LEU A 163 -18.37 -17.17 -18.47
CA LEU A 163 -17.46 -18.04 -17.72
C LEU A 163 -16.11 -18.04 -18.44
N ILE A 164 -15.06 -17.59 -17.75
CA ILE A 164 -13.71 -17.43 -18.29
C ILE A 164 -12.78 -18.40 -17.57
N ASP A 165 -12.11 -19.28 -18.27
CA ASP A 165 -11.10 -20.18 -17.69
C ASP A 165 -9.80 -19.39 -17.43
N ALA A 166 -9.46 -19.20 -16.16
CA ALA A 166 -8.26 -18.52 -15.70
C ALA A 166 -7.15 -19.50 -15.28
N THR A 167 -7.36 -20.81 -15.41
CA THR A 167 -6.48 -21.87 -14.87
C THR A 167 -5.02 -21.67 -15.31
N ASN A 168 -4.80 -21.49 -16.59
CA ASN A 168 -3.44 -21.39 -17.16
C ASN A 168 -2.92 -19.95 -17.25
N LEU A 169 -3.70 -18.97 -16.78
CA LEU A 169 -3.27 -17.57 -16.77
C LEU A 169 -2.43 -17.25 -15.54
N ILE A 170 -2.58 -18.02 -14.45
CA ILE A 170 -1.91 -17.81 -13.18
C ILE A 170 -0.62 -18.62 -13.16
N THR A 171 0.53 -17.95 -13.08
CA THR A 171 1.85 -18.58 -13.04
C THR A 171 2.51 -18.44 -11.68
N GLN A 172 3.60 -19.19 -11.44
CA GLN A 172 4.41 -19.05 -10.22
C GLN A 172 5.08 -17.66 -10.14
N ASP A 173 5.41 -17.06 -11.29
CA ASP A 173 5.98 -15.70 -11.33
C ASP A 173 4.96 -14.67 -10.86
N HIS A 174 3.70 -14.78 -11.25
CA HIS A 174 2.63 -13.92 -10.73
C HIS A 174 2.46 -14.07 -9.22
N ILE A 175 2.53 -15.30 -8.71
CA ILE A 175 2.46 -15.53 -7.25
C ILE A 175 3.65 -14.85 -6.56
N LYS A 176 4.87 -15.02 -7.08
CA LYS A 176 6.06 -14.40 -6.53
C LYS A 176 5.95 -12.87 -6.53
N GLU A 177 5.55 -12.28 -7.65
CA GLU A 177 5.34 -10.83 -7.79
C GLU A 177 4.36 -10.29 -6.75
N LEU A 178 3.24 -11.00 -6.55
CA LEU A 178 2.25 -10.64 -5.53
C LEU A 178 2.82 -10.71 -4.11
N LEU A 179 3.59 -11.75 -3.80
CA LEU A 179 4.19 -11.91 -2.46
C LEU A 179 5.23 -10.81 -2.19
N ASP A 180 6.06 -10.49 -3.19
CA ASP A 180 7.04 -9.41 -3.11
C ASP A 180 6.34 -8.05 -2.88
N ALA A 181 5.21 -7.79 -3.59
CA ALA A 181 4.41 -6.58 -3.40
C ALA A 181 3.77 -6.49 -2.00
N TRP A 182 3.28 -7.60 -1.45
CA TRP A 182 2.78 -7.64 -0.08
C TRP A 182 3.87 -7.38 0.95
N ASP A 183 5.04 -7.95 0.76
CA ASP A 183 6.17 -7.74 1.66
C ASP A 183 6.67 -6.30 1.60
N ASP A 184 6.72 -5.70 0.41
CA ASP A 184 7.04 -4.29 0.24
C ASP A 184 6.01 -3.38 0.93
N PHE A 185 4.71 -3.66 0.79
CA PHE A 185 3.63 -2.89 1.41
C PHE A 185 3.77 -2.79 2.94
N TYR A 186 4.16 -3.87 3.63
CA TYR A 186 4.36 -3.86 5.07
C TYR A 186 5.74 -3.36 5.50
N LYS A 187 6.77 -3.57 4.69
CA LYS A 187 8.14 -3.15 4.97
C LYS A 187 8.35 -1.66 4.70
N ASN A 188 7.72 -1.15 3.67
CA ASN A 188 7.77 0.24 3.22
C ASN A 188 6.35 0.83 3.18
N PRO A 189 5.72 1.05 4.35
CA PRO A 189 4.32 1.48 4.39
C PRO A 189 4.13 2.78 3.60
N PRO A 190 3.02 2.90 2.86
CA PRO A 190 2.75 4.08 2.04
C PRO A 190 2.61 5.32 2.92
N LEU A 191 3.03 6.47 2.38
CA LEU A 191 2.78 7.75 3.03
C LEU A 191 1.28 8.04 2.97
N ILE A 192 0.70 8.34 4.13
CA ILE A 192 -0.70 8.74 4.26
C ILE A 192 -0.77 10.27 4.38
N GLU A 193 -1.66 10.89 3.61
CA GLU A 193 -1.97 12.29 3.78
C GLU A 193 -2.91 12.45 4.98
N ARG A 194 -2.56 13.38 5.88
CA ARG A 194 -3.39 13.76 7.01
C ARG A 194 -3.85 15.19 6.82
N ASP A 195 -5.17 15.40 6.87
CA ASP A 195 -5.83 16.68 6.69
C ASP A 195 -6.51 17.20 7.97
N ASP A 196 -6.24 16.55 9.12
CA ASP A 196 -6.81 16.99 10.38
C ASP A 196 -6.26 18.38 10.81
N GLU A 197 -7.14 19.22 11.33
CA GLU A 197 -6.84 20.62 11.68
C GLU A 197 -5.74 20.75 12.72
N VAL A 198 -5.54 19.75 13.60
CA VAL A 198 -4.47 19.77 14.61
C VAL A 198 -3.11 19.67 13.93
N ILE A 199 -2.92 18.68 13.05
CA ILE A 199 -1.67 18.50 12.30
C ILE A 199 -1.42 19.69 11.38
N LYS A 200 -2.45 20.19 10.70
CA LYS A 200 -2.36 21.38 9.85
C LYS A 200 -1.84 22.59 10.64
N THR A 201 -2.43 22.86 11.82
CA THR A 201 -2.01 23.97 12.67
C THR A 201 -0.56 23.81 13.12
N LEU A 202 -0.16 22.63 13.59
CA LEU A 202 1.21 22.37 14.03
C LEU A 202 2.23 22.52 12.91
N VAL A 203 1.91 22.03 11.71
CA VAL A 203 2.77 22.18 10.53
C VAL A 203 2.91 23.65 10.12
N MET A 204 1.83 24.45 10.16
CA MET A 204 1.90 25.89 9.88
C MET A 204 2.75 26.62 10.89
N GLN A 205 2.54 26.39 12.21
CA GLN A 205 3.38 26.97 13.26
C GLN A 205 4.85 26.61 13.10
N HIS A 206 5.15 25.36 12.76
CA HIS A 206 6.54 24.93 12.51
C HIS A 206 7.16 25.65 11.31
N ARG A 207 6.40 25.88 10.22
CA ARG A 207 6.84 26.67 9.06
C ARG A 207 7.17 28.11 9.44
N ASP A 208 6.30 28.74 10.23
CA ASP A 208 6.50 30.14 10.69
C ASP A 208 7.77 30.27 11.52
N ILE A 209 8.03 29.31 12.42
CA ILE A 209 9.26 29.28 13.22
C ILE A 209 10.49 29.16 12.31
N LEU A 210 10.47 28.26 11.32
CA LEU A 210 11.59 28.11 10.39
C LEU A 210 11.85 29.38 9.58
N ALA A 211 10.80 30.10 9.17
CA ALA A 211 10.94 31.38 8.46
C ALA A 211 11.57 32.44 9.37
N GLN A 212 11.17 32.50 10.64
CA GLN A 212 11.76 33.42 11.63
C GLN A 212 13.23 33.06 11.90
N GLU A 213 13.59 31.80 12.05
CA GLU A 213 14.98 31.35 12.22
C GLU A 213 15.84 31.76 11.03
N ALA A 214 15.35 31.60 9.79
CA ALA A 214 16.05 32.01 8.60
C ALA A 214 16.31 33.53 8.56
N LEU A 215 15.29 34.31 8.93
CA LEU A 215 15.43 35.80 9.01
C LEU A 215 16.44 36.21 10.08
N ILE A 216 16.37 35.62 11.28
CA ILE A 216 17.30 35.85 12.38
C ILE A 216 18.73 35.51 11.96
N LYS A 217 18.93 34.37 11.28
CA LYS A 217 20.23 33.93 10.78
C LYS A 217 20.80 34.93 9.77
N THR A 218 19.98 35.46 8.86
CA THR A 218 20.39 36.47 7.89
C THR A 218 20.80 37.77 8.60
N LYS A 219 19.94 38.28 9.50
CA LYS A 219 20.24 39.49 10.28
C LYS A 219 21.51 39.35 11.11
N LYS A 220 21.69 38.16 11.74
CA LYS A 220 22.92 37.88 12.49
C LYS A 220 24.15 37.94 11.59
N ALA A 221 24.12 37.34 10.41
CA ALA A 221 25.23 37.35 9.47
C ALA A 221 25.57 38.79 8.96
N GLU A 222 24.53 39.60 8.73
CA GLU A 222 24.70 41.02 8.36
C GLU A 222 25.37 41.85 9.48
N LEU A 223 24.93 41.67 10.73
CA LEU A 223 25.54 42.32 11.90
C LEU A 223 26.97 41.86 12.13
N GLU A 224 27.24 40.54 12.05
CA GLU A 224 28.60 40.02 12.16
C GLU A 224 29.53 40.61 11.09
N LYS A 225 29.04 40.75 9.85
CA LYS A 225 29.79 41.40 8.75
C LYS A 225 30.04 42.89 9.03
N ALA A 226 29.05 43.62 9.53
CA ALA A 226 29.18 45.02 9.88
C ALA A 226 30.18 45.23 11.03
N ILE A 227 30.09 44.40 12.08
CA ILE A 227 31.05 44.43 13.21
C ILE A 227 32.47 44.14 12.71
N ALA A 228 32.65 43.15 11.84
CA ALA A 228 33.96 42.82 11.29
C ALA A 228 34.57 43.96 10.42
N ALA A 229 33.71 44.71 9.74
CA ALA A 229 34.15 45.87 8.94
C ALA A 229 34.64 47.04 9.82
N GLU A 230 34.00 47.25 10.96
CA GLU A 230 34.41 48.32 11.91
C GLU A 230 35.62 47.91 12.76
N CYS A 231 35.73 46.61 13.11
CA CYS A 231 36.79 46.07 13.96
C CYS A 231 37.90 45.44 13.09
N GLN A 232 38.82 46.20 12.58
CA GLN A 232 39.90 45.71 11.73
C GLN A 232 40.99 44.93 12.47
N THR A 233 40.97 44.93 13.80
CA THR A 233 41.89 44.19 14.68
C THR A 233 41.10 43.56 15.83
N ASP A 234 41.72 42.63 16.54
CA ASP A 234 41.12 42.04 17.75
C ASP A 234 40.76 43.16 18.74
N THR A 235 39.50 43.25 19.12
CA THR A 235 38.93 44.37 19.87
C THR A 235 38.04 43.85 21.00
N ILE A 236 37.98 44.62 22.11
CA ILE A 236 36.99 44.46 23.15
C ILE A 236 36.07 45.66 23.12
N ALA A 237 34.77 45.43 22.92
CA ALA A 237 33.75 46.47 22.90
C ALA A 237 32.54 46.04 23.71
N PHE A 238 32.05 46.88 24.63
CA PHE A 238 30.87 46.64 25.45
C PHE A 238 30.85 45.24 26.12
N GLY A 239 31.99 44.76 26.64
CA GLY A 239 32.17 43.46 27.26
C GLY A 239 32.24 42.27 26.28
N SER A 240 32.07 42.50 24.98
CA SER A 240 32.21 41.48 23.93
C SER A 240 33.61 41.47 23.36
N LYS A 241 34.20 40.27 23.21
CA LYS A 241 35.50 40.08 22.59
C LYS A 241 35.33 39.69 21.11
N ILE A 242 35.82 40.54 20.22
CA ILE A 242 35.79 40.33 18.78
C ILE A 242 37.21 39.92 18.35
N VAL A 243 37.35 38.68 17.89
CA VAL A 243 38.65 38.09 17.55
C VAL A 243 38.59 37.32 16.26
N THR A 244 39.66 37.37 15.50
CA THR A 244 39.85 36.56 14.30
C THR A 244 40.16 35.13 14.71
N GLN A 245 39.30 34.17 14.33
CA GLN A 245 39.52 32.75 14.51
C GLN A 245 39.76 32.06 13.18
N SER A 246 40.82 31.29 13.10
CA SER A 246 41.07 30.38 11.99
C SER A 246 40.70 28.97 12.38
N ARG A 247 39.98 28.24 11.51
CA ARG A 247 39.72 26.81 11.66
C ARG A 247 40.39 26.08 10.51
N LYS A 248 41.02 24.95 10.82
CA LYS A 248 41.48 24.02 9.77
C LYS A 248 40.25 23.56 8.95
N GLY A 249 40.41 23.54 7.65
CA GLY A 249 39.38 22.96 6.77
C GLY A 249 39.07 21.53 7.12
N ALA A 250 37.84 21.08 6.83
CA ALA A 250 37.50 19.69 6.95
C ALA A 250 38.32 18.84 5.97
N ILE A 251 38.69 17.64 6.37
CA ILE A 251 39.36 16.68 5.48
C ILE A 251 38.33 16.18 4.47
N ASP A 252 38.61 16.35 3.19
CA ASP A 252 37.83 15.69 2.14
C ASP A 252 38.32 14.27 1.93
N TYR A 253 37.69 13.35 2.66
CA TYR A 253 37.99 11.94 2.61
C TYR A 253 37.73 11.32 1.22
N LYS A 254 36.89 11.94 0.38
CA LYS A 254 36.60 11.45 -0.96
C LYS A 254 37.74 11.71 -1.96
N SER A 255 38.59 12.71 -1.68
CA SER A 255 39.75 13.06 -2.53
C SER A 255 41.01 12.26 -2.19
N ILE A 256 40.99 11.43 -1.15
CA ILE A 256 42.13 10.63 -0.70
C ILE A 256 42.12 9.29 -1.43
N LYS A 257 42.93 9.12 -2.46
CA LYS A 257 42.99 7.94 -3.32
C LYS A 257 43.37 6.65 -2.55
N GLU A 258 44.14 6.77 -1.49
CA GLU A 258 44.55 5.66 -0.62
C GLU A 258 43.37 5.06 0.15
N LEU A 259 42.24 5.74 0.25
CA LEU A 259 41.03 5.25 0.91
C LEU A 259 40.07 4.52 -0.06
N GLU A 260 40.23 4.66 -1.37
CA GLU A 260 39.36 4.01 -2.38
C GLU A 260 39.27 2.47 -2.19
N PRO A 261 40.34 1.72 -1.92
CA PRO A 261 40.27 0.29 -1.75
C PRO A 261 39.74 -0.16 -0.37
N LEU A 262 39.51 0.78 0.55
CA LEU A 262 39.04 0.46 1.90
C LEU A 262 37.54 0.43 2.00
N ASN A 263 37.00 -0.62 2.61
CA ASN A 263 35.56 -0.69 2.97
C ASN A 263 35.30 0.25 4.18
N LEU A 264 35.12 1.54 3.91
CA LEU A 264 34.86 2.55 4.95
C LEU A 264 33.52 2.33 5.68
N GLU A 265 32.58 1.58 5.11
CA GLU A 265 31.32 1.22 5.77
C GLU A 265 31.52 0.38 7.03
N ALA A 266 32.58 -0.44 7.07
CA ALA A 266 32.94 -1.21 8.25
C ALA A 266 33.28 -0.34 9.47
N TYR A 267 33.63 0.94 9.25
CA TYR A 267 33.99 1.90 10.30
C TYR A 267 32.87 2.92 10.56
N ARG A 268 31.69 2.75 9.93
CA ARG A 268 30.55 3.63 10.15
C ARG A 268 29.98 3.42 11.54
N LYS A 269 29.82 4.50 12.29
CA LYS A 269 29.10 4.44 13.58
C LYS A 269 27.65 4.03 13.32
N PRO A 270 27.00 3.35 14.28
CA PRO A 270 25.59 3.05 14.20
C PRO A 270 24.78 4.31 13.84
N GLY A 271 23.92 4.21 12.83
CA GLY A 271 23.04 5.28 12.46
C GLY A 271 21.97 5.53 13.54
N THR A 272 21.56 6.76 13.68
CA THR A 272 20.37 7.12 14.46
C THR A 272 19.28 7.49 13.49
N SER A 273 18.06 6.96 13.68
CA SER A 273 16.89 7.38 12.91
C SER A 273 16.13 8.46 13.69
N PHE A 274 15.70 9.49 13.00
CA PHE A 274 14.87 10.56 13.56
C PHE A 274 13.90 11.05 12.49
N GLN A 275 12.75 11.57 12.92
CA GLN A 275 11.78 12.16 12.01
C GLN A 275 12.25 13.55 11.59
N VAL A 276 12.15 13.83 10.30
CA VAL A 276 12.45 15.15 9.72
C VAL A 276 11.21 15.69 9.05
N ILE A 277 10.83 16.93 9.42
CA ILE A 277 9.75 17.64 8.74
C ILE A 277 10.38 18.38 7.55
N LYS A 278 9.94 18.00 6.34
CA LYS A 278 10.38 18.67 5.09
C LYS A 278 9.24 19.51 4.56
N HIS A 279 9.49 20.78 4.33
CA HIS A 279 8.54 21.69 3.69
C HIS A 279 8.88 21.88 2.20
N PRO A 280 7.89 22.14 1.34
CA PRO A 280 8.13 22.56 -0.04
C PRO A 280 9.03 23.81 -0.06
N ARG A 281 9.94 23.91 -1.03
CA ARG A 281 10.69 25.14 -1.25
C ARG A 281 9.73 26.19 -1.80
N GLU A 282 9.69 27.38 -1.22
CA GLU A 282 8.95 28.51 -1.79
C GLU A 282 9.53 28.80 -3.18
N GLY A 283 8.68 28.79 -4.21
CA GLY A 283 9.06 29.17 -5.57
C GLY A 283 8.81 28.14 -6.68
N LEU A 284 8.12 27.02 -6.41
CA LEU A 284 7.67 26.09 -7.45
C LEU A 284 6.14 25.92 -7.32
N ALA A 285 5.39 26.92 -7.76
CA ALA A 285 4.00 26.82 -8.17
C ALA A 285 3.90 27.27 -9.63
#